data_12e764a9c416b2df0e474f1641481d7c
#
_entry.id   12e764a9c416b2df0e474f1641481d7c
#
_cell.length_a   1.000
_cell.length_b   1.000
_cell.length_c   1.000
_cell.angle_alpha   90.00
_cell.angle_beta   90.00
_cell.angle_gamma   90.00
#
_symmetry.space_group_name_H-M   'P 1'
#
loop_
_entity.id
_entity.type
_entity.pdbx_description
1 polymer ?
#
loop_
_entity_poly.entity_id
_entity_poly.type
_entity_poly.pdbx_seq_one_letter_code
_entity_poly.pdbx_strand_id
1 'polypeptide(L)'
;MKTYICTKMIHAVPTKMVNGVPWPDGLPMPKVTEVQEPAVDCCCNIKRELTIEDGYMYTTSPEDKYPSFMSKAEFEAMCRCADAMTFGDALDAMKRGERVARHGWNGKDMYVFLAYEPDFVTDADLSAFDQLEVGVGDMLVMKTAQNTFQPGWLASQADMLAEDWYIVE
;
A
#
# COMPACT_ATOMS: atom_id res chain seq x y z
N MET A 1 10.14 -5.76 4.63
CA MET A 1 9.32 -4.54 4.78
C MET A 1 7.97 -4.84 4.14
N LYS A 2 6.85 -4.49 4.74
CA LYS A 2 5.52 -4.73 4.14
C LYS A 2 5.00 -3.45 3.51
N THR A 3 4.20 -3.59 2.46
CA THR A 3 3.54 -2.47 1.78
C THR A 3 2.13 -2.28 2.34
N TYR A 4 1.75 -1.05 2.55
CA TYR A 4 0.45 -0.64 3.07
C TYR A 4 -0.15 0.44 2.19
N ILE A 5 -1.48 0.51 2.18
CA ILE A 5 -2.24 1.55 1.47
C ILE A 5 -2.86 2.48 2.50
N CYS A 6 -2.50 3.74 2.40
CA CYS A 6 -3.16 4.86 3.04
C CYS A 6 -3.68 5.80 1.93
N THR A 7 -3.61 7.09 2.12
CA THR A 7 -3.79 8.08 1.03
C THR A 7 -2.71 7.96 -0.06
N LYS A 8 -1.57 7.30 0.28
CA LYS A 8 -0.46 6.94 -0.63
C LYS A 8 0.02 5.55 -0.27
N MET A 9 0.65 4.84 -1.21
CA MET A 9 1.38 3.62 -0.89
C MET A 9 2.59 3.96 -0.02
N ILE A 10 2.78 3.19 1.04
CA ILE A 10 3.90 3.33 1.96
C ILE A 10 4.51 1.97 2.28
N HIS A 11 5.80 1.96 2.52
CA HIS A 11 6.52 0.80 3.03
C HIS A 11 6.76 1.00 4.52
N ALA A 12 6.26 0.12 5.36
CA ALA A 12 6.33 0.28 6.79
C ALA A 12 6.90 -0.93 7.52
N VAL A 13 7.56 -0.67 8.64
CA VAL A 13 8.12 -1.67 9.54
C VAL A 13 7.64 -1.38 10.96
N PRO A 14 7.09 -2.37 11.69
CA PRO A 14 6.77 -2.20 13.09
C PRO A 14 8.01 -1.77 13.87
N THR A 15 7.88 -0.75 14.69
CA THR A 15 9.00 -0.17 15.43
C THR A 15 8.53 0.31 16.79
N LYS A 16 9.41 0.24 17.79
CA LYS A 16 9.18 0.86 19.09
C LYS A 16 10.00 2.14 19.20
N MET A 17 9.38 3.19 19.69
CA MET A 17 10.06 4.42 20.03
C MET A 17 10.32 4.44 21.53
N VAL A 18 11.53 4.76 21.93
CA VAL A 18 11.92 4.95 23.33
C VAL A 18 12.42 6.37 23.49
N ASN A 19 11.72 7.18 24.28
CA ASN A 19 12.01 8.61 24.43
C ASN A 19 12.15 9.36 23.10
N GLY A 20 11.28 9.03 22.13
CA GLY A 20 11.28 9.68 20.80
C GLY A 20 12.40 9.20 19.85
N VAL A 21 13.11 8.13 20.17
CA VAL A 21 14.16 7.54 19.31
C VAL A 21 13.78 6.11 18.93
N PRO A 22 13.89 5.71 17.65
CA PRO A 22 13.64 4.34 17.21
C PRO A 22 14.53 3.33 17.97
N TRP A 23 13.90 2.30 18.54
CA TRP A 23 14.63 1.25 19.23
C TRP A 23 15.13 0.21 18.24
N PRO A 24 16.42 -0.15 18.26
CA PRO A 24 16.96 -1.13 17.32
C PRO A 24 16.36 -2.52 17.51
N ASP A 25 16.06 -3.18 16.41
CA ASP A 25 15.56 -4.57 16.43
C ASP A 25 16.58 -5.52 17.06
N GLY A 26 16.06 -6.46 17.85
CA GLY A 26 16.88 -7.50 18.50
C GLY A 26 17.54 -7.09 19.81
N LEU A 27 17.47 -5.83 20.20
CA LEU A 27 17.93 -5.42 21.53
C LEU A 27 16.81 -5.61 22.58
N PRO A 28 17.18 -6.05 23.81
CA PRO A 28 16.21 -6.14 24.90
C PRO A 28 15.68 -4.75 25.23
N MET A 29 14.35 -4.65 25.43
CA MET A 29 13.73 -3.38 25.85
C MET A 29 14.32 -2.90 27.18
N PRO A 30 14.58 -1.58 27.34
CA PRO A 30 15.09 -1.04 28.59
C PRO A 30 14.06 -1.26 29.69
N LYS A 31 14.52 -1.75 30.82
CA LYS A 31 13.67 -1.86 32.02
C LYS A 31 13.51 -0.47 32.63
N VAL A 32 12.30 -0.13 33.02
CA VAL A 32 11.95 1.16 33.65
C VAL A 32 12.82 1.53 34.88
N THR A 33 13.42 0.50 35.50
CA THR A 33 14.25 0.64 36.70
C THR A 33 15.73 0.95 36.44
N GLU A 34 16.20 0.92 35.16
CA GLU A 34 17.63 0.98 34.84
C GLU A 34 18.09 2.28 34.15
N VAL A 35 17.27 3.30 34.09
CA VAL A 35 17.74 4.60 33.61
C VAL A 35 18.56 5.24 34.74
N GLN A 36 19.84 4.87 34.82
CA GLN A 36 20.81 5.64 35.60
C GLN A 36 20.90 7.03 34.97
N GLU A 37 20.44 8.01 35.69
CA GLU A 37 20.63 9.40 35.32
C GLU A 37 22.13 9.68 35.17
N PRO A 38 22.57 10.33 34.10
CA PRO A 38 23.89 10.93 34.13
C PRO A 38 23.86 11.95 35.26
N ALA A 39 24.83 11.85 36.15
CA ALA A 39 25.01 12.78 37.24
C ALA A 39 25.23 14.18 36.66
N VAL A 40 24.17 14.95 36.57
CA VAL A 40 24.23 16.38 36.31
C VAL A 40 23.92 17.05 37.64
N ASP A 41 24.94 17.64 38.18
CA ASP A 41 24.92 18.46 39.38
C ASP A 41 24.05 19.71 39.10
N CYS A 42 22.74 19.57 39.32
CA CYS A 42 21.79 20.66 39.19
C CYS A 42 20.50 20.34 39.96
N CYS A 43 20.08 21.27 40.79
CA CYS A 43 19.00 21.20 41.77
C CYS A 43 17.56 20.95 41.28
N CYS A 44 17.39 20.26 40.16
CA CYS A 44 16.09 19.93 39.57
C CYS A 44 15.93 18.42 39.51
N ASN A 45 15.24 17.82 40.46
CA ASN A 45 14.75 16.42 40.40
C ASN A 45 13.68 16.28 39.32
N ILE A 46 14.05 16.32 38.07
CA ILE A 46 13.16 15.97 36.98
C ILE A 46 13.24 14.44 36.80
N LYS A 47 12.29 13.72 37.37
CA LYS A 47 12.04 12.33 37.03
C LYS A 47 11.62 12.27 35.56
N ARG A 48 12.52 11.91 34.65
CA ARG A 48 12.15 11.61 33.26
C ARG A 48 11.52 10.24 33.26
N GLU A 49 10.22 10.20 33.07
CA GLU A 49 9.52 8.95 32.79
C GLU A 49 9.97 8.40 31.45
N LEU A 50 10.24 7.09 31.42
CA LEU A 50 10.57 6.39 30.18
C LEU A 50 9.29 6.29 29.34
N THR A 51 9.24 6.96 28.20
CA THR A 51 8.13 6.82 27.25
C THR A 51 8.46 5.76 26.23
N ILE A 52 7.59 4.74 26.11
CA ILE A 52 7.68 3.70 25.11
C ILE A 52 6.40 3.80 24.27
N GLU A 53 6.57 3.94 22.96
CA GLU A 53 5.47 4.06 22.02
C GLU A 53 5.61 3.00 20.91
N ASP A 54 4.58 2.18 20.74
CA ASP A 54 4.50 1.23 19.64
C ASP A 54 3.98 1.95 18.38
N GLY A 55 4.61 1.69 17.25
CA GLY A 55 4.21 2.29 15.98
C GLY A 55 4.94 1.69 14.79
N TYR A 56 4.99 2.48 13.73
CA TYR A 56 5.59 2.09 12.48
C TYR A 56 6.52 3.17 11.95
N MET A 57 7.74 2.79 11.59
CA MET A 57 8.59 3.61 10.72
C MET A 57 8.17 3.35 9.28
N TYR A 58 7.91 4.38 8.51
CA TYR A 58 7.44 4.25 7.14
C TYR A 58 8.16 5.21 6.19
N THR A 59 8.19 4.81 4.90
CA THR A 59 8.68 5.62 3.79
C THR A 59 7.66 5.60 2.66
N THR A 60 7.61 6.66 1.87
CA THR A 60 6.78 6.75 0.66
C THR A 60 7.52 6.24 -0.58
N SER A 61 8.83 6.11 -0.51
CA SER A 61 9.69 5.56 -1.55
C SER A 61 10.78 4.70 -0.91
N PRO A 62 11.19 3.59 -1.53
CA PRO A 62 12.33 2.79 -1.05
C PRO A 62 13.65 3.57 -0.98
N GLU A 63 13.74 4.68 -1.71
CA GLU A 63 14.93 5.54 -1.76
C GLU A 63 14.94 6.63 -0.68
N ASP A 64 13.86 6.77 0.09
CA ASP A 64 13.77 7.75 1.16
C ASP A 64 14.81 7.48 2.27
N LYS A 65 15.71 8.42 2.46
CA LYS A 65 16.76 8.35 3.48
C LYS A 65 16.25 8.62 4.90
N TYR A 66 15.09 9.23 5.02
CA TYR A 66 14.53 9.69 6.30
C TYR A 66 13.11 9.13 6.48
N PRO A 67 12.98 7.93 7.07
CA PRO A 67 11.68 7.38 7.39
C PRO A 67 10.98 8.24 8.45
N SER A 68 9.65 8.33 8.31
CA SER A 68 8.78 8.97 9.29
C SER A 68 8.23 7.93 10.27
N PHE A 69 7.81 8.38 11.46
CA PHE A 69 7.16 7.53 12.45
C PHE A 69 5.66 7.86 12.54
N MET A 70 4.85 6.84 12.73
CA MET A 70 3.43 6.93 13.04
C MET A 70 3.09 5.99 14.19
N SER A 71 2.31 6.45 15.16
CA SER A 71 1.86 5.60 16.26
C SER A 71 1.04 4.42 15.72
N LYS A 72 1.02 3.32 16.49
CA LYS A 72 0.26 2.13 16.09
C LYS A 72 -1.22 2.43 15.86
N ALA A 73 -1.83 3.23 16.74
CA ALA A 73 -3.24 3.59 16.65
C ALA A 73 -3.56 4.41 15.37
N GLU A 74 -2.72 5.40 15.06
CA GLU A 74 -2.88 6.20 13.83
C GLU A 74 -2.66 5.34 12.58
N PHE A 75 -1.63 4.48 12.60
CA PHE A 75 -1.32 3.60 11.48
C PHE A 75 -2.47 2.63 11.19
N GLU A 76 -3.00 1.93 12.21
CA GLU A 76 -4.11 0.98 12.07
C GLU A 76 -5.43 1.66 11.67
N ALA A 77 -5.62 2.94 12.03
CA ALA A 77 -6.77 3.71 11.60
C ALA A 77 -6.70 4.18 10.13
N MET A 78 -5.49 4.43 9.62
CA MET A 78 -5.28 5.07 8.31
C MET A 78 -4.80 4.11 7.24
N CYS A 79 -4.15 3.01 7.59
CA CYS A 79 -3.43 2.18 6.65
C CYS A 79 -3.97 0.74 6.63
N ARG A 80 -4.10 0.18 5.42
CA ARG A 80 -4.43 -1.22 5.18
C ARG A 80 -3.27 -1.94 4.52
N CYS A 81 -3.13 -3.24 4.78
CA CYS A 81 -2.13 -4.05 4.09
C CYS A 81 -2.47 -4.14 2.59
N ALA A 82 -1.48 -3.97 1.74
CA ALA A 82 -1.65 -4.08 0.28
C ALA A 82 -1.99 -5.50 -0.19
N ASP A 83 -1.87 -6.50 0.69
CA ASP A 83 -2.25 -7.90 0.43
C ASP A 83 -3.72 -8.23 0.79
N ALA A 84 -4.44 -7.27 1.37
CA ALA A 84 -5.82 -7.45 1.85
C ALA A 84 -6.65 -6.19 1.58
N MET A 85 -6.67 -5.78 0.32
CA MET A 85 -7.38 -4.59 -0.15
C MET A 85 -8.86 -4.89 -0.39
N THR A 86 -9.69 -3.86 -0.21
CA THR A 86 -11.04 -3.84 -0.76
C THR A 86 -11.02 -3.59 -2.27
N PHE A 87 -12.13 -3.80 -2.96
CA PHE A 87 -12.26 -3.45 -4.39
C PHE A 87 -12.07 -1.95 -4.64
N GLY A 88 -12.48 -1.09 -3.70
CA GLY A 88 -12.23 0.35 -3.78
C GLY A 88 -10.73 0.67 -3.79
N ASP A 89 -9.96 0.06 -2.88
CA ASP A 89 -8.50 0.21 -2.82
C ASP A 89 -7.83 -0.32 -4.10
N ALA A 90 -8.32 -1.46 -4.64
CA ALA A 90 -7.86 -2.04 -5.89
C ALA A 90 -8.12 -1.12 -7.10
N LEU A 91 -9.29 -0.48 -7.14
CA LEU A 91 -9.63 0.48 -8.19
C LEU A 91 -8.71 1.71 -8.13
N ASP A 92 -8.44 2.23 -6.95
CA ASP A 92 -7.49 3.34 -6.78
C ASP A 92 -6.06 2.94 -7.13
N ALA A 93 -5.65 1.69 -6.85
CA ALA A 93 -4.37 1.15 -7.29
C ALA A 93 -4.29 1.09 -8.83
N MET A 94 -5.33 0.59 -9.51
CA MET A 94 -5.40 0.55 -10.98
C MET A 94 -5.33 1.95 -11.60
N LYS A 95 -5.98 2.95 -11.01
CA LYS A 95 -5.88 4.36 -11.45
C LYS A 95 -4.46 4.95 -11.31
N ARG A 96 -3.63 4.39 -10.45
CA ARG A 96 -2.21 4.74 -10.34
C ARG A 96 -1.30 3.98 -11.31
N GLY A 97 -1.88 3.10 -12.14
CA GLY A 97 -1.14 2.27 -13.11
C GLY A 97 -0.70 0.91 -12.55
N GLU A 98 -1.16 0.53 -11.36
CA GLU A 98 -0.84 -0.77 -10.76
C GLU A 98 -1.67 -1.90 -11.37
N ARG A 99 -1.14 -3.11 -11.29
CA ARG A 99 -1.87 -4.34 -11.63
C ARG A 99 -2.40 -4.96 -10.34
N VAL A 100 -3.64 -5.40 -10.33
CA VAL A 100 -4.27 -5.98 -9.14
C VAL A 100 -4.85 -7.35 -9.43
N ALA A 101 -4.86 -8.21 -8.42
CA ALA A 101 -5.45 -9.53 -8.49
C ALA A 101 -6.14 -9.88 -7.16
N ARG A 102 -6.86 -11.00 -7.13
CA ARG A 102 -7.48 -11.55 -5.94
C ARG A 102 -6.87 -12.89 -5.56
N HIS A 103 -6.66 -13.12 -4.27
CA HIS A 103 -6.27 -14.44 -3.78
C HIS A 103 -7.33 -15.51 -4.04
N GLY A 104 -8.61 -15.13 -4.09
CA GLY A 104 -9.72 -16.03 -4.36
C GLY A 104 -9.89 -16.45 -5.83
N TRP A 105 -9.11 -15.91 -6.76
CA TRP A 105 -9.20 -16.33 -8.17
C TRP A 105 -8.52 -17.67 -8.41
N ASN A 106 -9.22 -18.55 -9.15
CA ASN A 106 -8.72 -19.91 -9.45
C ASN A 106 -7.66 -19.97 -10.56
N GLY A 107 -7.50 -18.91 -11.33
CA GLY A 107 -6.55 -18.85 -12.44
C GLY A 107 -5.17 -18.39 -11.97
N LYS A 108 -4.13 -19.05 -12.50
CA LYS A 108 -2.76 -18.68 -12.21
C LYS A 108 -2.37 -17.41 -12.96
N ASP A 109 -1.65 -16.52 -12.29
CA ASP A 109 -1.06 -15.28 -12.85
C ASP A 109 -2.10 -14.37 -13.54
N MET A 110 -3.35 -14.39 -13.07
CA MET A 110 -4.41 -13.48 -13.52
C MET A 110 -4.26 -12.13 -12.81
N TYR A 111 -4.51 -11.05 -13.55
CA TYR A 111 -4.60 -9.72 -12.98
C TYR A 111 -5.49 -8.81 -13.83
N VAL A 112 -5.93 -7.69 -13.24
CA VAL A 112 -6.66 -6.62 -13.91
C VAL A 112 -5.86 -5.33 -13.79
N PHE A 113 -5.94 -4.51 -14.81
CA PHE A 113 -5.34 -3.17 -14.86
C PHE A 113 -6.23 -2.21 -15.64
N LEU A 114 -5.99 -0.91 -15.45
CA LEU A 114 -6.64 0.14 -16.22
C LEU A 114 -5.78 0.46 -17.44
N ALA A 115 -6.35 0.32 -18.63
CA ALA A 115 -5.76 0.76 -19.88
C ALA A 115 -6.31 2.13 -20.25
N TYR A 116 -5.42 3.09 -20.41
CA TYR A 116 -5.73 4.43 -20.85
C TYR A 116 -5.61 4.49 -22.38
N GLU A 117 -6.65 4.94 -23.08
CA GLU A 117 -6.68 5.09 -24.57
C GLU A 117 -5.93 3.94 -25.25
N PRO A 118 -6.43 2.68 -25.11
CA PRO A 118 -5.61 1.50 -25.40
C PRO A 118 -5.24 1.38 -26.88
N ASP A 119 -3.95 1.33 -27.16
CA ASP A 119 -3.34 1.21 -28.50
C ASP A 119 -3.67 -0.09 -29.26
N PHE A 120 -4.36 -1.04 -28.62
CA PHE A 120 -4.74 -2.30 -29.29
C PHE A 120 -6.01 -2.17 -30.15
N VAL A 121 -6.67 -1.02 -30.13
CA VAL A 121 -7.73 -0.69 -31.09
C VAL A 121 -7.07 0.04 -32.26
N THR A 122 -7.02 -0.62 -33.39
CA THR A 122 -6.35 -0.09 -34.57
C THR A 122 -7.26 0.88 -35.35
N ASP A 123 -6.66 1.80 -36.11
CA ASP A 123 -7.40 2.67 -37.06
C ASP A 123 -8.33 1.88 -38.00
N ALA A 124 -7.96 0.63 -38.34
CA ALA A 124 -8.79 -0.23 -39.14
C ALA A 124 -10.09 -0.64 -38.43
N ASP A 125 -10.04 -0.85 -37.11
CA ASP A 125 -11.22 -1.20 -36.30
C ASP A 125 -12.15 0.00 -36.12
N LEU A 126 -11.60 1.22 -36.17
CA LEU A 126 -12.35 2.48 -36.04
C LEU A 126 -12.79 3.05 -37.38
N SER A 127 -12.31 2.53 -38.53
CA SER A 127 -12.60 3.07 -39.86
C SER A 127 -14.08 3.16 -40.18
N ALA A 128 -14.91 2.30 -39.61
CA ALA A 128 -16.37 2.36 -39.73
C ALA A 128 -17.00 3.57 -39.02
N PHE A 129 -16.24 4.23 -38.12
CA PHE A 129 -16.67 5.35 -37.28
C PHE A 129 -15.95 6.66 -37.61
N ASP A 130 -15.09 6.69 -38.63
CA ASP A 130 -14.26 7.84 -39.02
C ASP A 130 -15.02 9.16 -39.15
N GLN A 131 -16.32 9.11 -39.37
CA GLN A 131 -17.17 10.30 -39.49
C GLN A 131 -17.73 10.81 -38.16
N LEU A 132 -17.49 10.07 -37.04
CA LEU A 132 -18.13 10.35 -35.75
C LEU A 132 -17.18 10.94 -34.71
N GLU A 133 -15.89 11.11 -35.02
CA GLU A 133 -14.87 11.54 -34.05
C GLU A 133 -14.96 10.74 -32.73
N VAL A 134 -15.14 9.41 -32.80
CA VAL A 134 -15.28 8.53 -31.66
C VAL A 134 -13.91 8.03 -31.22
N GLY A 135 -13.53 8.33 -30.00
CA GLY A 135 -12.33 7.76 -29.36
C GLY A 135 -12.65 6.52 -28.53
N VAL A 136 -11.63 5.74 -28.25
CA VAL A 136 -11.71 4.63 -27.27
C VAL A 136 -11.39 5.20 -25.90
N GLY A 137 -12.33 5.05 -24.96
CA GLY A 137 -12.13 5.49 -23.58
C GLY A 137 -11.30 4.51 -22.75
N ASP A 138 -10.95 4.94 -21.56
CA ASP A 138 -10.28 4.11 -20.56
C ASP A 138 -11.10 2.86 -20.25
N MET A 139 -10.43 1.72 -20.10
CA MET A 139 -11.13 0.47 -19.81
C MET A 139 -10.33 -0.46 -18.91
N LEU A 140 -11.05 -1.28 -18.14
CA LEU A 140 -10.44 -2.36 -17.38
C LEU A 140 -10.14 -3.53 -18.29
N VAL A 141 -8.92 -4.05 -18.22
CA VAL A 141 -8.43 -5.18 -18.99
C VAL A 141 -7.97 -6.28 -18.05
N MET A 142 -8.45 -7.50 -18.29
CA MET A 142 -8.00 -8.68 -17.55
C MET A 142 -6.95 -9.44 -18.34
N LYS A 143 -5.82 -9.76 -17.71
CA LYS A 143 -4.94 -10.83 -18.15
C LYS A 143 -5.47 -12.15 -17.63
N THR A 144 -5.85 -13.04 -18.53
CA THR A 144 -6.41 -14.34 -18.19
C THR A 144 -5.34 -15.38 -17.85
N ALA A 145 -5.74 -16.50 -17.25
CA ALA A 145 -4.85 -17.64 -16.98
C ALA A 145 -4.28 -18.27 -18.27
N GLN A 146 -4.91 -18.07 -19.43
CA GLN A 146 -4.44 -18.50 -20.75
C GLN A 146 -3.43 -17.54 -21.38
N ASN A 147 -2.96 -16.54 -20.63
CA ASN A 147 -2.02 -15.51 -21.07
C ASN A 147 -2.56 -14.65 -22.24
N THR A 148 -3.84 -14.36 -22.22
CA THR A 148 -4.51 -13.46 -23.17
C THR A 148 -5.04 -12.23 -22.44
N PHE A 149 -5.14 -11.09 -23.13
CA PHE A 149 -5.82 -9.91 -22.62
C PHE A 149 -7.28 -9.92 -23.05
N GLN A 150 -8.15 -9.64 -22.09
CA GLN A 150 -9.59 -9.53 -22.29
C GLN A 150 -10.02 -8.10 -21.94
N PRO A 151 -10.24 -7.25 -22.95
CA PRO A 151 -10.74 -5.88 -22.77
C PRO A 151 -12.17 -5.86 -22.24
N GLY A 152 -12.51 -4.80 -21.48
CA GLY A 152 -13.86 -4.59 -21.00
C GLY A 152 -14.24 -5.55 -19.85
N TRP A 153 -13.29 -5.90 -18.99
CA TRP A 153 -13.57 -6.72 -17.81
C TRP A 153 -14.58 -6.05 -16.89
N LEU A 154 -15.60 -6.79 -16.49
CA LEU A 154 -16.63 -6.35 -15.54
C LEU A 154 -16.46 -7.08 -14.21
N ALA A 155 -16.37 -6.33 -13.13
CA ALA A 155 -16.31 -6.89 -11.77
C ALA A 155 -17.64 -7.58 -11.44
N SER A 156 -17.57 -8.84 -11.00
CA SER A 156 -18.72 -9.52 -10.41
C SER A 156 -19.04 -8.97 -9.01
N GLN A 157 -20.22 -9.28 -8.47
CA GLN A 157 -20.53 -8.94 -7.08
C GLN A 157 -19.52 -9.57 -6.11
N ALA A 158 -19.04 -10.79 -6.39
CA ALA A 158 -18.03 -11.45 -5.60
C ALA A 158 -16.69 -10.71 -5.63
N ASP A 159 -16.35 -10.07 -6.75
CA ASP A 159 -15.15 -9.24 -6.87
C ASP A 159 -15.31 -7.90 -6.13
N MET A 160 -16.46 -7.25 -6.28
CA MET A 160 -16.73 -5.96 -5.64
C MET A 160 -16.80 -6.03 -4.11
N LEU A 161 -17.27 -7.16 -3.56
CA LEU A 161 -17.43 -7.37 -2.12
C LEU A 161 -16.23 -8.05 -1.47
N ALA A 162 -15.20 -8.36 -2.24
CA ALA A 162 -14.01 -9.03 -1.75
C ALA A 162 -13.08 -8.08 -0.99
N GLU A 163 -12.38 -8.65 0.00
CA GLU A 163 -11.36 -7.97 0.80
C GLU A 163 -10.00 -8.69 0.68
N ASP A 164 -9.79 -9.41 -0.40
CA ASP A 164 -8.61 -10.22 -0.69
C ASP A 164 -7.84 -9.75 -1.94
N TRP A 165 -8.01 -8.50 -2.31
CA TRP A 165 -7.28 -7.88 -3.40
C TRP A 165 -5.83 -7.59 -3.01
N TYR A 166 -4.92 -7.69 -3.98
CA TYR A 166 -3.50 -7.38 -3.80
C TYR A 166 -2.90 -6.79 -5.07
N ILE A 167 -1.76 -6.07 -4.92
CA ILE A 167 -0.98 -5.54 -6.03
C ILE A 167 -0.04 -6.63 -6.54
N VAL A 168 -0.03 -6.83 -7.85
CA VAL A 168 0.85 -7.78 -8.54
C VAL A 168 2.16 -7.07 -8.88
N GLU A 169 3.28 -7.60 -8.34
CA GLU A 169 4.64 -7.12 -8.62
C GLU A 169 5.13 -7.46 -10.04
#